data_1cb8a1c0e63d5012175a1c65ae465e0f
#
_entry.id   1cb8a1c0e63d5012175a1c65ae465e0f
#
_cell.length_a   1.000
_cell.length_b   1.000
_cell.length_c   1.000
_cell.angle_alpha   90.00
_cell.angle_beta   90.00
_cell.angle_gamma   90.00
#
_symmetry.space_group_name_H-M   'P 1'
#
loop_
_entity.id
_entity.type
_entity.pdbx_description
1 polymer ?
#
loop_
_entity_poly.entity_id
_entity_poly.type
_entity_poly.pdbx_seq_one_letter_code
_entity_poly.pdbx_strand_id
1 'polypeptide(L)'
;MPYELSKIKKKIAERKNGAALDRMKLHQGRIKFHTVKRVTTFNSPYISLPLTQFLSMVENILPHDKFVLFKTLFRYPVKSNEITDVCFDKLSRIFDGRNPAFNYQFINSEQRADWEDYRQQKLHEPEVWQTKGWEFFKSEINSVLIVDVPQVQETERPEPYFYWLPIYDVITYEADATTGVMDYIVFRRDGKIVVLDDESYRVWPDKKKTGQIDGEPEFEAKHDLGYCPARFFWNEPISLEDPDVKCSPLSAVLESLDWFVFFHISKRTLDLMGAYPILSGYEQQCDFSNAENGDYCDGGFLRNKQGHYIFDPAGNLMRCPKCGNKRIVGAGSFIEVPVPNAEENQPDLRNPVQMLTVDRNALDYNVDEQKRLREEIITVVVGQDEIVTNRDAFNEQQVMANFESVTTVLNRVKKGFEAAQQWVDETICRLRYGNYFISAKINYGTEFYLYSPEELRAKYKTAKEAGAPESELDMMQNQILETEYRNDPTQMRRMLILAELEPYRHMTRTEVVDMFDKKLISEQDLRIKLNFSNFVRRFERENTNILDFGTAIPYQKKIETIMAEFARYAKEMQPAPAQV
;
A
#
# COMPACT_ATOMS: atom_id res chain seq x y z
N MET A 1 -36.71 3.75 -15.90
CA MET A 1 -37.15 5.05 -16.39
C MET A 1 -35.99 6.00 -16.21
N PRO A 2 -35.63 6.79 -17.23
CA PRO A 2 -34.51 7.72 -17.12
C PRO A 2 -34.72 8.66 -15.94
N TYR A 3 -33.65 8.94 -15.25
CA TYR A 3 -33.70 9.88 -14.12
C TYR A 3 -34.06 11.28 -14.65
N GLU A 4 -35.22 11.80 -14.26
CA GLU A 4 -35.64 13.12 -14.71
C GLU A 4 -34.64 14.20 -14.21
N LEU A 5 -34.10 14.97 -15.13
CA LEU A 5 -33.15 16.04 -14.87
C LEU A 5 -33.67 17.03 -13.80
N SER A 6 -34.97 17.22 -13.77
CA SER A 6 -35.66 18.03 -12.75
C SER A 6 -35.45 17.49 -11.32
N LYS A 7 -35.48 16.18 -11.15
CA LYS A 7 -35.20 15.50 -9.87
C LYS A 7 -33.74 15.64 -9.46
N ILE A 8 -32.81 15.48 -10.41
CA ILE A 8 -31.37 15.67 -10.17
C ILE A 8 -31.09 17.12 -9.74
N LYS A 9 -31.63 18.12 -10.46
CA LYS A 9 -31.48 19.54 -10.10
C LYS A 9 -32.01 19.83 -8.67
N LYS A 10 -33.13 19.23 -8.28
CA LYS A 10 -33.68 19.34 -6.92
C LYS A 10 -32.74 18.71 -5.88
N LYS A 11 -32.23 17.51 -6.12
CA LYS A 11 -31.33 16.83 -5.20
C LYS A 11 -30.00 17.59 -5.02
N ILE A 12 -29.48 18.23 -6.07
CA ILE A 12 -28.30 19.12 -5.98
C ILE A 12 -28.62 20.32 -5.06
N ALA A 13 -29.76 20.97 -5.26
CA ALA A 13 -30.18 22.13 -4.46
C ALA A 13 -30.36 21.76 -2.97
N GLU A 14 -30.93 20.61 -2.70
CA GLU A 14 -31.19 20.10 -1.34
C GLU A 14 -29.92 19.51 -0.66
N ARG A 15 -28.81 19.38 -1.35
CA ARG A 15 -27.57 18.67 -0.87
C ARG A 15 -27.90 17.33 -0.21
N LYS A 16 -28.77 16.52 -0.80
CA LYS A 16 -29.34 15.31 -0.18
C LYS A 16 -28.30 14.37 0.40
N ASN A 17 -27.11 14.26 -0.20
CA ASN A 17 -26.02 13.40 0.25
C ASN A 17 -24.86 14.19 0.88
N GLY A 18 -25.06 15.46 1.23
CA GLY A 18 -23.99 16.32 1.75
C GLY A 18 -23.29 15.73 2.98
N ALA A 19 -24.06 15.25 3.95
CA ALA A 19 -23.51 14.64 5.17
C ALA A 19 -22.71 13.35 4.89
N ALA A 20 -23.19 12.50 3.99
CA ALA A 20 -22.47 11.28 3.58
C ALA A 20 -21.16 11.62 2.86
N LEU A 21 -21.22 12.56 1.91
CA LEU A 21 -20.03 13.06 1.20
C LEU A 21 -19.01 13.68 2.16
N ASP A 22 -19.47 14.45 3.16
CA ASP A 22 -18.57 15.06 4.14
C ASP A 22 -17.88 13.99 5.01
N ARG A 23 -18.62 12.94 5.44
CA ARG A 23 -18.00 11.80 6.15
C ARG A 23 -17.00 11.04 5.28
N MET A 24 -17.35 10.75 4.01
CA MET A 24 -16.42 10.12 3.07
C MET A 24 -15.15 10.94 2.86
N LYS A 25 -15.30 12.26 2.66
CA LYS A 25 -14.17 13.19 2.49
C LYS A 25 -13.29 13.26 3.73
N LEU A 26 -13.90 13.28 4.92
CA LEU A 26 -13.17 13.28 6.18
C LEU A 26 -12.37 11.99 6.36
N HIS A 27 -13.01 10.83 6.18
CA HIS A 27 -12.36 9.53 6.26
C HIS A 27 -11.23 9.40 5.23
N GLN A 28 -11.47 9.84 4.00
CA GLN A 28 -10.48 9.87 2.93
C GLN A 28 -9.29 10.77 3.27
N GLY A 29 -9.54 11.92 3.86
CA GLY A 29 -8.51 12.84 4.32
C GLY A 29 -7.61 12.23 5.40
N ARG A 30 -8.18 11.50 6.36
CA ARG A 30 -7.41 10.78 7.38
C ARG A 30 -6.51 9.70 6.78
N ILE A 31 -7.00 8.93 5.80
CA ILE A 31 -6.18 7.96 5.08
C ILE A 31 -5.03 8.66 4.34
N LYS A 32 -5.32 9.74 3.60
CA LYS A 32 -4.30 10.51 2.89
C LYS A 32 -3.23 11.09 3.81
N PHE A 33 -3.60 11.51 5.00
CA PHE A 33 -2.65 12.02 6.00
C PHE A 33 -1.52 11.02 6.29
N HIS A 34 -1.83 9.72 6.31
CA HIS A 34 -0.87 8.66 6.59
C HIS A 34 -0.24 8.00 5.34
N THR A 35 -0.78 8.20 4.14
CA THR A 35 -0.35 7.47 2.93
C THR A 35 0.34 8.33 1.87
N VAL A 36 0.09 9.65 1.84
CA VAL A 36 0.65 10.53 0.81
C VAL A 36 2.07 10.96 1.15
N LYS A 37 3.02 10.74 0.23
CA LYS A 37 4.44 11.04 0.40
C LYS A 37 4.83 12.49 0.08
N ARG A 38 4.05 13.17 -0.74
CA ARG A 38 4.32 14.53 -1.21
C ARG A 38 3.08 15.40 -1.10
N VAL A 39 3.20 16.48 -0.36
CA VAL A 39 2.20 17.55 -0.36
C VAL A 39 2.78 18.72 -1.12
N THR A 40 2.22 18.99 -2.28
CA THR A 40 2.64 20.15 -3.09
C THR A 40 2.19 21.47 -2.48
N THR A 41 1.13 21.44 -1.65
CA THR A 41 0.65 22.59 -0.89
C THR A 41 -0.02 22.13 0.41
N PHE A 42 0.41 22.65 1.56
CA PHE A 42 -0.26 22.47 2.85
C PHE A 42 -1.71 22.99 2.86
N ASN A 43 -2.09 23.79 1.88
CA ASN A 43 -3.42 24.34 1.70
C ASN A 43 -4.36 23.42 0.91
N SER A 44 -3.92 22.20 0.56
CA SER A 44 -4.85 21.23 0.00
C SER A 44 -5.92 20.91 1.05
N PRO A 45 -7.22 21.07 0.75
CA PRO A 45 -8.30 20.79 1.70
C PRO A 45 -8.30 19.32 2.17
N TYR A 46 -7.60 18.46 1.47
CA TYR A 46 -7.46 17.02 1.75
C TYR A 46 -6.51 16.70 2.92
N ILE A 47 -5.61 17.61 3.26
CA ILE A 47 -4.62 17.42 4.33
C ILE A 47 -4.77 18.45 5.43
N SER A 48 -5.26 19.65 5.11
CA SER A 48 -5.43 20.72 6.10
C SER A 48 -6.39 20.34 7.23
N LEU A 49 -7.51 19.69 6.92
CA LEU A 49 -8.50 19.31 7.94
C LEU A 49 -8.01 18.17 8.84
N PRO A 50 -7.53 17.02 8.33
CA PRO A 50 -6.95 15.96 9.16
C PRO A 50 -5.73 16.43 9.97
N LEU A 51 -4.87 17.24 9.37
CA LEU A 51 -3.73 17.83 10.07
C LEU A 51 -4.19 18.73 11.22
N THR A 52 -5.21 19.57 10.98
CA THR A 52 -5.77 20.45 12.00
C THR A 52 -6.39 19.63 13.14
N GLN A 53 -7.13 18.56 12.84
CA GLN A 53 -7.71 17.66 13.83
C GLN A 53 -6.62 16.97 14.68
N PHE A 54 -5.58 16.42 14.04
CA PHE A 54 -4.46 15.83 14.74
C PHE A 54 -3.74 16.84 15.65
N LEU A 55 -3.42 18.03 15.14
CA LEU A 55 -2.77 19.07 15.92
C LEU A 55 -3.64 19.58 17.07
N SER A 56 -4.97 19.70 16.87
CA SER A 56 -5.91 20.05 17.95
C SER A 56 -5.96 18.99 19.05
N MET A 57 -5.93 17.71 18.69
CA MET A 57 -5.81 16.61 19.67
C MET A 57 -4.54 16.79 20.52
N VAL A 58 -3.39 17.01 19.87
CA VAL A 58 -2.12 17.20 20.56
C VAL A 58 -2.11 18.46 21.43
N GLU A 59 -2.71 19.57 20.97
CA GLU A 59 -2.82 20.82 21.71
C GLU A 59 -3.64 20.66 22.98
N ASN A 60 -4.68 19.84 22.95
CA ASN A 60 -5.49 19.54 24.15
C ASN A 60 -4.77 18.65 25.17
N ILE A 61 -3.78 17.88 24.74
CA ILE A 61 -3.01 16.95 25.59
C ILE A 61 -1.78 17.63 26.19
N LEU A 62 -1.08 18.46 25.41
CA LEU A 62 0.19 19.06 25.80
C LEU A 62 0.04 20.48 26.34
N PRO A 63 0.83 20.89 27.36
CA PRO A 63 1.00 22.29 27.72
C PRO A 63 1.48 23.11 26.49
N HIS A 64 1.07 24.38 26.43
CA HIS A 64 1.30 25.25 25.27
C HIS A 64 2.75 25.24 24.78
N ASP A 65 3.72 25.39 25.68
CA ASP A 65 5.15 25.41 25.30
C ASP A 65 5.64 24.10 24.69
N LYS A 66 5.12 22.97 25.19
CA LYS A 66 5.41 21.63 24.65
C LYS A 66 4.75 21.43 23.30
N PHE A 67 3.55 21.94 23.12
CA PHE A 67 2.86 21.92 21.82
C PHE A 67 3.60 22.76 20.77
N VAL A 68 4.12 23.93 21.11
CA VAL A 68 4.94 24.74 20.20
C VAL A 68 6.20 23.98 19.76
N LEU A 69 6.88 23.29 20.70
CA LEU A 69 8.03 22.44 20.38
C LEU A 69 7.61 21.26 19.48
N PHE A 70 6.51 20.60 19.81
CA PHE A 70 5.95 19.51 18.99
C PHE A 70 5.70 19.97 17.54
N LYS A 71 5.04 21.11 17.34
CA LYS A 71 4.82 21.70 16.00
C LYS A 71 6.13 22.01 15.28
N THR A 72 7.16 22.46 15.99
CA THR A 72 8.46 22.75 15.42
C THR A 72 9.17 21.49 14.90
N LEU A 73 8.95 20.34 15.57
CA LEU A 73 9.52 19.04 15.20
C LEU A 73 8.67 18.28 14.19
N PHE A 74 7.39 18.63 14.08
CA PHE A 74 6.49 18.00 13.11
C PHE A 74 6.98 18.23 11.67
N ARG A 75 7.02 17.17 10.89
CA ARG A 75 7.41 17.19 9.48
C ARG A 75 6.45 16.31 8.68
N TYR A 76 6.22 16.72 7.45
CA TYR A 76 5.47 15.94 6.49
C TYR A 76 6.41 15.46 5.36
N PRO A 77 6.30 14.21 4.85
CA PRO A 77 5.31 13.18 5.22
C PRO A 77 5.48 12.69 6.65
N VAL A 78 4.37 12.30 7.25
CA VAL A 78 4.36 11.77 8.62
C VAL A 78 5.06 10.41 8.69
N LYS A 79 5.67 10.10 9.83
CA LYS A 79 6.48 8.86 9.98
C LYS A 79 5.66 7.57 9.84
N SER A 80 4.37 7.59 10.10
CA SER A 80 3.47 6.47 9.87
C SER A 80 3.37 6.03 8.40
N ASN A 81 3.75 6.91 7.46
CA ASN A 81 3.79 6.57 6.03
C ASN A 81 4.67 5.35 5.73
N GLU A 82 5.78 5.17 6.45
CA GLU A 82 6.65 3.99 6.29
C GLU A 82 5.95 2.68 6.70
N ILE A 83 5.08 2.72 7.73
CA ILE A 83 4.31 1.54 8.15
C ILE A 83 3.24 1.22 7.12
N THR A 84 2.52 2.25 6.66
CA THR A 84 1.48 2.05 5.63
C THR A 84 2.07 1.52 4.33
N ASP A 85 3.26 1.98 3.92
CA ASP A 85 3.97 1.42 2.77
C ASP A 85 4.25 -0.07 2.94
N VAL A 86 4.81 -0.49 4.08
CA VAL A 86 5.06 -1.92 4.37
C VAL A 86 3.76 -2.74 4.30
N CYS A 87 2.65 -2.22 4.86
CA CYS A 87 1.36 -2.89 4.79
C CYS A 87 0.89 -3.06 3.34
N PHE A 88 0.90 -2.00 2.55
CA PHE A 88 0.45 -2.05 1.17
C PHE A 88 1.39 -2.84 0.25
N ASP A 89 2.69 -2.85 0.49
CA ASP A 89 3.63 -3.71 -0.24
C ASP A 89 3.33 -5.20 -0.01
N LYS A 90 2.93 -5.59 1.21
CA LYS A 90 2.49 -6.95 1.48
C LYS A 90 1.13 -7.27 0.82
N LEU A 91 0.19 -6.32 0.82
CA LEU A 91 -1.13 -6.48 0.20
C LEU A 91 -1.07 -6.50 -1.34
N SER A 92 -0.06 -5.87 -1.97
CA SER A 92 0.09 -5.84 -3.44
C SER A 92 0.34 -7.22 -4.06
N ARG A 93 0.70 -8.21 -3.24
CA ARG A 93 0.87 -9.60 -3.67
C ARG A 93 -0.39 -10.23 -4.28
N ILE A 94 -1.55 -9.57 -4.20
CA ILE A 94 -2.75 -9.99 -4.93
C ILE A 94 -2.57 -10.06 -6.44
N PHE A 95 -1.65 -9.25 -6.99
CA PHE A 95 -1.33 -9.25 -8.42
C PHE A 95 -0.30 -10.32 -8.82
N ASP A 96 0.34 -10.94 -7.85
CA ASP A 96 1.34 -12.00 -8.02
C ASP A 96 0.75 -13.41 -7.78
N GLY A 97 -0.56 -13.58 -7.93
CA GLY A 97 -1.21 -14.87 -7.74
C GLY A 97 -0.82 -15.88 -8.81
N ARG A 98 -0.82 -17.16 -8.45
CA ARG A 98 -0.59 -18.28 -9.39
C ARG A 98 -1.83 -18.49 -10.27
N ASN A 99 -1.59 -18.80 -11.54
CA ASN A 99 -2.64 -19.10 -12.53
C ASN A 99 -3.69 -17.98 -12.67
N PRO A 100 -3.30 -16.72 -12.95
CA PRO A 100 -4.27 -15.69 -13.24
C PRO A 100 -5.06 -16.04 -14.51
N ALA A 101 -6.37 -15.77 -14.52
CA ALA A 101 -7.24 -16.07 -15.64
C ALA A 101 -8.15 -14.88 -15.95
N PHE A 102 -8.01 -14.36 -17.16
CA PHE A 102 -8.83 -13.29 -17.72
C PHE A 102 -9.66 -13.86 -18.86
N ASN A 103 -10.89 -14.27 -18.58
CA ASN A 103 -11.74 -14.98 -19.53
C ASN A 103 -12.84 -14.06 -20.05
N TYR A 104 -12.81 -13.78 -21.35
CA TYR A 104 -13.81 -12.97 -22.04
C TYR A 104 -14.53 -13.84 -23.07
N GLN A 105 -15.85 -13.81 -23.03
CA GLN A 105 -16.71 -14.57 -23.94
C GLN A 105 -17.38 -13.64 -24.94
N PHE A 106 -17.18 -13.93 -26.22
CA PHE A 106 -17.77 -13.23 -27.34
C PHE A 106 -18.45 -14.22 -28.28
N ILE A 107 -19.43 -13.75 -29.04
CA ILE A 107 -20.08 -14.56 -30.07
C ILE A 107 -19.08 -14.95 -31.16
N ASN A 108 -18.19 -14.03 -31.57
CA ASN A 108 -17.23 -14.23 -32.64
C ASN A 108 -15.79 -14.09 -32.13
N SER A 109 -14.88 -14.85 -32.74
CA SER A 109 -13.44 -14.81 -32.42
C SER A 109 -12.76 -13.48 -32.81
N GLU A 110 -13.30 -12.78 -33.84
CA GLU A 110 -12.77 -11.48 -34.29
C GLU A 110 -12.89 -10.40 -33.19
N GLN A 111 -14.07 -10.28 -32.55
CA GLN A 111 -14.26 -9.31 -31.47
C GLN A 111 -13.39 -9.66 -30.23
N ARG A 112 -13.17 -10.94 -30.00
CA ARG A 112 -12.26 -11.38 -28.94
C ARG A 112 -10.82 -10.93 -29.21
N ALA A 113 -10.35 -11.10 -30.44
CA ALA A 113 -9.00 -10.68 -30.84
C ALA A 113 -8.85 -9.14 -30.75
N ASP A 114 -9.83 -8.38 -31.24
CA ASP A 114 -9.86 -6.91 -31.13
C ASP A 114 -9.88 -6.45 -29.67
N TRP A 115 -10.61 -7.16 -28.79
CA TRP A 115 -10.63 -6.87 -27.36
C TRP A 115 -9.26 -7.07 -26.70
N GLU A 116 -8.57 -8.16 -26.98
CA GLU A 116 -7.24 -8.43 -26.41
C GLU A 116 -6.24 -7.34 -26.81
N ASP A 117 -6.27 -6.90 -28.07
CA ASP A 117 -5.43 -5.80 -28.56
C ASP A 117 -5.83 -4.46 -27.92
N TYR A 118 -7.13 -4.16 -27.86
CA TYR A 118 -7.65 -2.93 -27.27
C TYR A 118 -7.29 -2.81 -25.81
N ARG A 119 -7.47 -3.88 -25.04
CA ARG A 119 -7.15 -3.96 -23.62
C ARG A 119 -5.68 -3.69 -23.34
N GLN A 120 -4.78 -4.27 -24.14
CA GLN A 120 -3.34 -4.11 -23.95
C GLN A 120 -2.84 -2.75 -24.45
N GLN A 121 -3.26 -2.32 -25.63
CA GLN A 121 -2.68 -1.14 -26.28
C GLN A 121 -3.35 0.18 -25.87
N LYS A 122 -4.66 0.20 -25.65
CA LYS A 122 -5.40 1.42 -25.32
C LYS A 122 -5.70 1.55 -23.81
N LEU A 123 -6.08 0.47 -23.15
CA LEU A 123 -6.38 0.48 -21.71
C LEU A 123 -5.15 0.22 -20.84
N HIS A 124 -4.06 -0.30 -21.40
CA HIS A 124 -2.83 -0.66 -20.69
C HIS A 124 -3.07 -1.63 -19.52
N GLU A 125 -3.91 -2.61 -19.72
CA GLU A 125 -4.17 -3.65 -18.72
C GLU A 125 -3.21 -4.85 -18.88
N PRO A 126 -2.77 -5.45 -17.78
CA PRO A 126 -3.20 -5.24 -16.39
C PRO A 126 -2.47 -4.11 -15.64
N GLU A 127 -1.47 -3.46 -16.23
CA GLU A 127 -0.57 -2.49 -15.57
C GLU A 127 -1.31 -1.32 -14.92
N VAL A 128 -2.38 -0.81 -15.54
CA VAL A 128 -3.15 0.31 -15.01
C VAL A 128 -3.80 -0.02 -13.65
N TRP A 129 -4.21 -1.29 -13.44
CA TRP A 129 -4.76 -1.76 -12.17
C TRP A 129 -3.69 -1.94 -11.11
N GLN A 130 -2.51 -2.47 -11.49
CA GLN A 130 -1.37 -2.68 -10.60
C GLN A 130 -0.70 -1.36 -10.16
N THR A 131 -0.79 -0.33 -10.98
CA THR A 131 -0.18 0.97 -10.70
C THR A 131 -1.22 1.98 -10.22
N LYS A 132 -2.01 2.54 -11.13
CA LYS A 132 -2.98 3.60 -10.84
C LYS A 132 -4.12 3.12 -9.94
N GLY A 133 -4.69 1.95 -10.23
CA GLY A 133 -5.72 1.33 -9.39
C GLY A 133 -5.21 1.07 -7.97
N TRP A 134 -3.98 0.60 -7.84
CA TRP A 134 -3.33 0.38 -6.56
C TRP A 134 -3.12 1.67 -5.76
N GLU A 135 -2.68 2.75 -6.40
CA GLU A 135 -2.54 4.06 -5.74
C GLU A 135 -3.90 4.61 -5.27
N PHE A 136 -4.97 4.42 -6.05
CA PHE A 136 -6.32 4.78 -5.63
C PHE A 136 -6.81 3.92 -4.46
N PHE A 137 -6.55 2.63 -4.45
CA PHE A 137 -6.86 1.76 -3.32
C PHE A 137 -6.12 2.18 -2.04
N LYS A 138 -4.86 2.54 -2.16
CA LYS A 138 -4.00 2.96 -1.06
C LYS A 138 -4.43 4.29 -0.45
N SER A 139 -4.79 5.27 -1.29
CA SER A 139 -4.98 6.66 -0.86
C SER A 139 -6.36 7.27 -1.15
N GLU A 140 -7.20 6.64 -1.99
CA GLU A 140 -8.46 7.18 -2.50
C GLU A 140 -9.59 6.14 -2.50
N ILE A 141 -9.75 5.41 -1.39
CA ILE A 141 -10.68 4.27 -1.30
C ILE A 141 -12.14 4.63 -1.62
N ASN A 142 -12.58 5.86 -1.30
CA ASN A 142 -13.93 6.36 -1.58
C ASN A 142 -14.09 6.90 -3.02
N SER A 143 -13.17 6.61 -3.93
CA SER A 143 -13.27 7.04 -5.32
C SER A 143 -14.36 6.31 -6.10
N VAL A 144 -14.74 6.91 -7.22
CA VAL A 144 -15.72 6.38 -8.16
C VAL A 144 -15.03 5.97 -9.46
N LEU A 145 -15.29 4.77 -9.95
CA LEU A 145 -14.92 4.33 -11.30
C LEU A 145 -15.97 4.83 -12.29
N ILE A 146 -15.51 5.46 -13.35
CA ILE A 146 -16.36 5.95 -14.45
C ILE A 146 -15.83 5.38 -15.75
N VAL A 147 -16.73 4.83 -16.56
CA VAL A 147 -16.47 4.46 -17.94
C VAL A 147 -17.08 5.53 -18.83
N ASP A 148 -16.28 6.07 -19.74
CA ASP A 148 -16.61 7.21 -20.57
C ASP A 148 -16.18 6.96 -22.03
N VAL A 149 -16.70 7.75 -22.96
CA VAL A 149 -16.36 7.65 -24.38
C VAL A 149 -15.83 9.02 -24.83
N PRO A 150 -14.67 9.08 -25.52
CA PRO A 150 -14.14 10.35 -26.01
C PRO A 150 -15.07 10.99 -27.04
N GLN A 151 -15.16 12.31 -27.04
CA GLN A 151 -15.99 13.05 -27.99
C GLN A 151 -15.50 12.91 -29.45
N VAL A 152 -14.18 12.77 -29.61
CA VAL A 152 -13.55 12.52 -30.93
C VAL A 152 -13.00 11.10 -30.87
N GLN A 153 -13.43 10.28 -31.83
CA GLN A 153 -13.01 8.89 -31.97
C GLN A 153 -12.18 8.73 -33.23
N GLU A 154 -11.15 7.89 -33.17
CA GLU A 154 -10.22 7.65 -34.27
C GLU A 154 -10.67 6.47 -35.15
N THR A 155 -11.51 5.58 -34.60
CA THR A 155 -11.95 4.35 -35.26
C THR A 155 -13.46 4.32 -35.47
N GLU A 156 -13.94 3.41 -36.32
CA GLU A 156 -15.38 3.19 -36.54
C GLU A 156 -16.10 2.60 -35.33
N ARG A 157 -15.37 1.87 -34.49
CA ARG A 157 -15.90 1.30 -33.23
C ARG A 157 -15.71 2.30 -32.08
N PRO A 158 -16.65 2.38 -31.11
CA PRO A 158 -16.48 3.20 -29.93
C PRO A 158 -15.17 2.90 -29.20
N GLU A 159 -14.51 3.92 -28.68
CA GLU A 159 -13.25 3.82 -27.93
C GLU A 159 -13.46 4.19 -26.45
N PRO A 160 -14.25 3.42 -25.68
CA PRO A 160 -14.49 3.70 -24.28
C PRO A 160 -13.23 3.56 -23.46
N TYR A 161 -13.06 4.45 -22.50
CA TYR A 161 -11.98 4.45 -21.53
C TYR A 161 -12.54 4.57 -20.12
N PHE A 162 -11.72 4.34 -19.12
CA PHE A 162 -12.14 4.48 -17.73
C PHE A 162 -11.17 5.31 -16.90
N TYR A 163 -11.67 5.85 -15.79
CA TYR A 163 -10.86 6.61 -14.84
C TYR A 163 -11.46 6.56 -13.44
N TRP A 164 -10.60 6.82 -12.47
CA TRP A 164 -11.00 7.00 -11.08
C TRP A 164 -11.30 8.47 -10.83
N LEU A 165 -12.48 8.77 -10.32
CA LEU A 165 -12.90 10.09 -9.89
C LEU A 165 -12.75 10.19 -8.37
N PRO A 166 -11.94 11.12 -7.83
CA PRO A 166 -11.86 11.35 -6.39
C PRO A 166 -13.20 11.79 -5.82
N ILE A 167 -13.53 11.34 -4.61
CA ILE A 167 -14.79 11.70 -3.93
C ILE A 167 -14.97 13.22 -3.74
N TYR A 168 -13.89 13.96 -3.74
CA TYR A 168 -13.90 15.42 -3.58
C TYR A 168 -14.53 16.15 -4.75
N ASP A 169 -14.51 15.56 -5.94
CA ASP A 169 -15.08 16.11 -7.16
C ASP A 169 -16.56 15.73 -7.31
N VAL A 170 -17.07 14.81 -6.48
CA VAL A 170 -18.50 14.43 -6.48
C VAL A 170 -19.34 15.47 -5.78
N ILE A 171 -20.44 15.89 -6.46
CA ILE A 171 -21.43 16.86 -5.97
C ILE A 171 -22.61 16.13 -5.32
N THR A 172 -23.17 15.15 -6.02
CA THR A 172 -24.27 14.29 -5.53
C THR A 172 -24.31 12.99 -6.32
N TYR A 173 -24.88 11.95 -5.74
CA TYR A 173 -25.02 10.65 -6.36
C TYR A 173 -26.22 9.91 -5.76
N GLU A 174 -26.65 8.85 -6.41
CA GLU A 174 -27.49 7.80 -5.87
C GLU A 174 -26.92 6.46 -6.35
N ALA A 175 -26.74 5.51 -5.44
CA ALA A 175 -26.09 4.24 -5.75
C ALA A 175 -26.81 3.08 -5.05
N ASP A 176 -26.81 1.93 -5.69
CA ASP A 176 -27.21 0.68 -5.07
C ASP A 176 -26.18 0.26 -4.01
N ALA A 177 -26.63 0.08 -2.78
CA ALA A 177 -25.76 -0.23 -1.65
C ALA A 177 -25.05 -1.59 -1.78
N THR A 178 -25.64 -2.55 -2.52
CA THR A 178 -25.12 -3.91 -2.66
C THR A 178 -24.05 -4.00 -3.73
N THR A 179 -24.32 -3.42 -4.91
CA THR A 179 -23.41 -3.50 -6.06
C THR A 179 -22.43 -2.33 -6.13
N GLY A 180 -22.76 -1.20 -5.49
CA GLY A 180 -22.03 0.06 -5.59
C GLY A 180 -22.18 0.76 -6.94
N VAL A 181 -23.00 0.21 -7.86
CA VAL A 181 -23.34 0.83 -9.15
C VAL A 181 -24.25 2.01 -8.90
N MET A 182 -24.02 3.10 -9.61
CA MET A 182 -24.80 4.33 -9.43
C MET A 182 -26.03 4.35 -10.32
N ASP A 183 -27.11 4.92 -9.81
CA ASP A 183 -28.28 5.26 -10.62
C ASP A 183 -28.04 6.55 -11.40
N TYR A 184 -27.39 7.52 -10.73
CA TYR A 184 -26.82 8.71 -11.35
C TYR A 184 -25.69 9.26 -10.49
N ILE A 185 -24.81 10.05 -11.13
CA ILE A 185 -23.76 10.81 -10.47
C ILE A 185 -23.62 12.20 -11.08
N VAL A 186 -23.35 13.18 -10.22
CA VAL A 186 -23.02 14.56 -10.61
C VAL A 186 -21.66 14.90 -10.04
N PHE A 187 -20.76 15.33 -10.89
CA PHE A 187 -19.38 15.62 -10.49
C PHE A 187 -18.76 16.79 -11.27
N ARG A 188 -17.63 17.28 -10.76
CA ARG A 188 -16.83 18.31 -11.42
C ARG A 188 -15.69 17.68 -12.19
N ARG A 189 -15.48 18.16 -13.42
CA ARG A 189 -14.32 17.80 -14.22
C ARG A 189 -13.94 18.97 -15.12
N ASP A 190 -12.68 19.38 -15.10
CA ASP A 190 -12.14 20.43 -15.98
C ASP A 190 -12.94 21.75 -15.98
N GLY A 191 -13.45 22.16 -14.81
CA GLY A 191 -14.27 23.37 -14.65
C GLY A 191 -15.68 23.26 -15.22
N LYS A 192 -16.15 22.04 -15.50
CA LYS A 192 -17.49 21.69 -15.93
C LYS A 192 -18.19 20.81 -14.92
N ILE A 193 -19.53 20.83 -14.94
CA ILE A 193 -20.37 19.90 -14.18
C ILE A 193 -20.84 18.83 -15.16
N VAL A 194 -20.58 17.59 -14.79
CA VAL A 194 -21.01 16.42 -15.55
C VAL A 194 -22.11 15.71 -14.79
N VAL A 195 -23.18 15.36 -15.51
CA VAL A 195 -24.26 14.49 -15.04
C VAL A 195 -24.23 13.22 -15.88
N LEU A 196 -24.09 12.10 -15.22
CA LEU A 196 -24.12 10.78 -15.82
C LEU A 196 -25.26 9.99 -15.17
N ASP A 197 -26.15 9.45 -15.99
CA ASP A 197 -27.29 8.66 -15.56
C ASP A 197 -27.39 7.34 -16.37
N ASP A 198 -28.52 6.66 -16.31
CA ASP A 198 -28.77 5.38 -16.98
C ASP A 198 -28.92 5.46 -18.52
N GLU A 199 -29.11 6.67 -19.08
CA GLU A 199 -29.27 6.87 -20.53
C GLU A 199 -28.24 7.81 -21.14
N SER A 200 -27.76 8.82 -20.38
CA SER A 200 -27.06 9.93 -20.99
C SER A 200 -25.92 10.50 -20.15
N TYR A 201 -24.98 11.08 -20.88
CA TYR A 201 -23.88 11.90 -20.41
C TYR A 201 -24.17 13.35 -20.79
N ARG A 202 -24.27 14.24 -19.81
CA ARG A 202 -24.61 15.65 -20.00
C ARG A 202 -23.59 16.55 -19.34
N VAL A 203 -23.23 17.67 -19.97
CA VAL A 203 -22.19 18.59 -19.48
C VAL A 203 -22.72 20.01 -19.43
N TRP A 204 -22.45 20.69 -18.31
CA TRP A 204 -22.71 22.13 -18.09
C TRP A 204 -21.43 22.87 -17.72
N PRO A 205 -21.29 24.15 -18.05
CA PRO A 205 -20.19 24.98 -17.57
C PRO A 205 -20.40 25.34 -16.08
N ASP A 206 -19.39 25.13 -15.22
CA ASP A 206 -19.42 25.58 -13.81
C ASP A 206 -18.82 26.99 -13.67
N LYS A 207 -19.45 27.99 -14.33
CA LYS A 207 -18.95 29.38 -14.37
C LYS A 207 -18.79 30.03 -12.99
N LYS A 208 -19.59 29.64 -12.02
CA LYS A 208 -19.61 30.21 -10.66
C LYS A 208 -18.94 29.32 -9.61
N LYS A 209 -18.44 28.14 -9.99
CA LYS A 209 -17.91 27.12 -9.07
C LYS A 209 -18.90 26.74 -7.93
N THR A 210 -20.20 26.93 -8.17
CA THR A 210 -21.25 26.64 -7.19
C THR A 210 -21.71 25.20 -7.23
N GLY A 211 -21.43 24.46 -8.31
CA GLY A 211 -21.93 23.12 -8.54
C GLY A 211 -23.43 23.08 -8.89
N GLN A 212 -24.05 24.23 -9.20
CA GLN A 212 -25.45 24.32 -9.63
C GLN A 212 -25.56 24.19 -11.14
N ILE A 213 -26.61 23.53 -11.59
CA ILE A 213 -26.90 23.30 -13.00
C ILE A 213 -28.00 24.29 -13.44
N ASP A 214 -27.62 25.23 -14.30
CA ASP A 214 -28.53 26.23 -14.86
C ASP A 214 -28.65 26.05 -16.37
N GLY A 215 -29.87 26.17 -16.91
CA GLY A 215 -30.14 26.12 -18.36
C GLY A 215 -30.04 24.75 -19.00
N GLU A 216 -29.81 24.75 -20.32
CA GLU A 216 -29.63 23.56 -21.14
C GLU A 216 -28.17 23.08 -21.09
N PRO A 217 -27.90 21.77 -21.30
CA PRO A 217 -26.54 21.23 -21.35
C PRO A 217 -25.78 21.80 -22.55
N GLU A 218 -24.48 22.07 -22.35
CA GLU A 218 -23.55 22.43 -23.44
C GLU A 218 -23.30 21.24 -24.39
N PHE A 219 -23.37 20.03 -23.83
CA PHE A 219 -23.18 18.77 -24.53
C PHE A 219 -24.06 17.68 -23.92
N GLU A 220 -24.69 16.88 -24.77
CA GLU A 220 -25.46 15.69 -24.39
C GLU A 220 -25.17 14.55 -25.35
N ALA A 221 -24.89 13.36 -24.81
CA ALA A 221 -24.72 12.12 -25.57
C ALA A 221 -25.47 10.98 -24.87
N LYS A 222 -26.09 10.09 -25.64
CA LYS A 222 -26.70 8.86 -25.12
C LYS A 222 -25.73 7.69 -25.24
N HIS A 223 -25.73 6.80 -24.26
CA HIS A 223 -24.84 5.64 -24.23
C HIS A 223 -25.54 4.29 -24.30
N ASP A 224 -26.88 4.24 -24.28
CA ASP A 224 -27.74 3.06 -24.48
C ASP A 224 -27.39 1.81 -23.62
N LEU A 225 -26.70 1.99 -22.49
CA LEU A 225 -26.34 0.88 -21.58
C LEU A 225 -27.51 0.39 -20.73
N GLY A 226 -28.50 1.26 -20.46
CA GLY A 226 -29.60 0.99 -19.55
C GLY A 226 -29.24 0.98 -18.07
N TYR A 227 -28.02 1.42 -17.72
CA TYR A 227 -27.53 1.68 -16.37
C TYR A 227 -26.44 2.74 -16.40
N CYS A 228 -26.23 3.45 -15.29
CA CYS A 228 -25.22 4.48 -15.20
C CYS A 228 -23.80 3.85 -15.22
N PRO A 229 -22.90 4.24 -16.16
CA PRO A 229 -21.55 3.71 -16.26
C PRO A 229 -20.60 4.29 -15.18
N ALA A 230 -21.08 4.33 -13.94
CA ALA A 230 -20.33 4.75 -12.77
C ALA A 230 -20.62 3.80 -11.59
N ARG A 231 -19.59 3.51 -10.80
CA ARG A 231 -19.72 2.73 -9.56
C ARG A 231 -18.66 3.14 -8.56
N PHE A 232 -18.89 2.89 -7.26
CA PHE A 232 -17.79 2.97 -6.29
C PHE A 232 -16.67 2.01 -6.65
N PHE A 233 -15.44 2.49 -6.62
CA PHE A 233 -14.26 1.65 -6.84
C PHE A 233 -14.21 0.52 -5.81
N TRP A 234 -14.34 0.88 -4.53
CA TRP A 234 -14.43 -0.06 -3.42
C TRP A 234 -15.84 -0.06 -2.86
N ASN A 235 -16.44 -1.23 -2.70
CA ASN A 235 -17.85 -1.31 -2.28
C ASN A 235 -18.04 -1.84 -0.85
N GLU A 236 -16.96 -2.19 -0.16
CA GLU A 236 -17.06 -2.65 1.21
C GLU A 236 -17.33 -1.47 2.15
N PRO A 237 -18.46 -1.46 2.90
CA PRO A 237 -18.79 -0.37 3.81
C PRO A 237 -17.95 -0.45 5.08
N ILE A 238 -17.72 0.70 5.72
CA ILE A 238 -17.01 0.75 7.01
C ILE A 238 -17.83 0.14 8.13
N SER A 239 -19.15 0.31 8.09
CA SER A 239 -20.11 -0.32 9.01
C SER A 239 -21.50 -0.42 8.37
N LEU A 240 -22.39 -1.20 8.98
CA LEU A 240 -23.79 -1.27 8.57
C LEU A 240 -24.55 0.05 8.84
N GLU A 241 -24.10 0.83 9.82
CA GLU A 241 -24.70 2.14 10.16
C GLU A 241 -24.23 3.24 9.20
N ASP A 242 -23.07 3.10 8.59
CA ASP A 242 -22.53 4.05 7.60
C ASP A 242 -22.09 3.32 6.32
N PRO A 243 -23.05 2.88 5.49
CA PRO A 243 -22.77 2.11 4.28
C PRO A 243 -22.12 2.95 3.16
N ASP A 244 -22.20 4.26 3.25
CA ASP A 244 -21.65 5.17 2.25
C ASP A 244 -20.13 5.22 2.31
N VAL A 245 -19.56 5.30 3.51
CA VAL A 245 -18.10 5.36 3.72
C VAL A 245 -17.49 3.98 3.46
N LYS A 246 -16.49 3.92 2.59
CA LYS A 246 -15.85 2.67 2.17
C LYS A 246 -14.67 2.32 3.07
N CYS A 247 -14.62 1.04 3.46
CA CYS A 247 -13.61 0.51 4.37
C CYS A 247 -12.25 0.35 3.68
N SER A 248 -11.26 1.11 4.14
CA SER A 248 -9.85 0.89 3.80
C SER A 248 -9.25 -0.17 4.73
N PRO A 249 -8.22 -0.91 4.31
CA PRO A 249 -7.42 -1.72 5.23
C PRO A 249 -6.89 -0.93 6.44
N LEU A 250 -6.71 0.39 6.30
CA LEU A 250 -6.25 1.28 7.37
C LEU A 250 -7.37 1.77 8.29
N SER A 251 -8.65 1.60 7.94
CA SER A 251 -9.77 2.19 8.68
C SER A 251 -9.79 1.84 10.18
N ALA A 252 -9.42 0.60 10.51
CA ALA A 252 -9.38 0.12 11.90
C ALA A 252 -8.18 0.63 12.71
N VAL A 253 -7.12 1.11 12.03
CA VAL A 253 -5.85 1.47 12.69
C VAL A 253 -5.50 2.95 12.56
N LEU A 254 -6.42 3.79 12.07
CA LEU A 254 -6.17 5.23 11.89
C LEU A 254 -5.79 5.91 13.22
N GLU A 255 -6.41 5.53 14.32
CA GLU A 255 -6.07 6.06 15.65
C GLU A 255 -4.69 5.60 16.11
N SER A 256 -4.35 4.32 15.92
CA SER A 256 -3.01 3.78 16.25
C SER A 256 -1.92 4.46 15.40
N LEU A 257 -2.20 4.81 14.14
CA LEU A 257 -1.30 5.60 13.29
C LEU A 257 -1.10 7.03 13.80
N ASP A 258 -2.16 7.70 14.28
CA ASP A 258 -2.07 9.02 14.91
C ASP A 258 -1.18 8.97 16.16
N TRP A 259 -1.40 7.98 17.04
CA TRP A 259 -0.57 7.77 18.22
C TRP A 259 0.88 7.44 17.89
N PHE A 260 1.13 6.65 16.85
CA PHE A 260 2.49 6.38 16.39
C PHE A 260 3.23 7.67 15.99
N VAL A 261 2.57 8.58 15.27
CA VAL A 261 3.13 9.90 14.92
C VAL A 261 3.42 10.72 16.17
N PHE A 262 2.48 10.72 17.13
CA PHE A 262 2.67 11.40 18.42
C PHE A 262 3.90 10.90 19.18
N PHE A 263 4.02 9.59 19.37
CA PHE A 263 5.18 9.00 20.08
C PHE A 263 6.49 9.20 19.33
N HIS A 264 6.46 9.17 18.00
CA HIS A 264 7.64 9.46 17.20
C HIS A 264 8.17 10.88 17.44
N ILE A 265 7.31 11.89 17.48
CA ILE A 265 7.72 13.28 17.73
C ILE A 265 8.09 13.47 19.21
N SER A 266 7.37 12.83 20.13
CA SER A 266 7.70 12.84 21.56
C SER A 266 9.09 12.27 21.82
N LYS A 267 9.45 11.16 21.18
CA LYS A 267 10.81 10.61 21.22
C LYS A 267 11.85 11.62 20.73
N ARG A 268 11.59 12.33 19.60
CA ARG A 268 12.48 13.38 19.10
C ARG A 268 12.67 14.51 20.11
N THR A 269 11.64 14.85 20.88
CA THR A 269 11.76 15.82 21.97
C THR A 269 12.69 15.31 23.06
N LEU A 270 12.57 14.03 23.46
CA LEU A 270 13.45 13.40 24.46
C LEU A 270 14.89 13.28 23.94
N ASP A 271 15.09 12.93 22.66
CA ASP A 271 16.41 12.90 22.01
C ASP A 271 17.10 14.28 22.08
N LEU A 272 16.34 15.36 21.84
CA LEU A 272 16.87 16.73 21.96
C LEU A 272 17.26 17.07 23.39
N MET A 273 16.44 16.69 24.38
CA MET A 273 16.77 16.92 25.80
C MET A 273 17.96 16.07 26.25
N GLY A 274 18.12 14.86 25.69
CA GLY A 274 19.28 14.00 25.94
C GLY A 274 20.57 14.56 25.34
N ALA A 275 20.49 15.10 24.10
CA ALA A 275 21.63 15.74 23.42
C ALA A 275 22.00 17.10 24.02
N TYR A 276 21.00 17.86 24.48
CA TYR A 276 21.14 19.17 25.10
C TYR A 276 20.41 19.17 26.46
N PRO A 277 21.05 18.66 27.52
CA PRO A 277 20.41 18.51 28.83
C PRO A 277 20.02 19.86 29.43
N ILE A 278 19.00 19.81 30.26
CA ILE A 278 18.57 20.97 31.03
C ILE A 278 19.55 21.11 32.21
N LEU A 279 20.08 22.30 32.41
CA LEU A 279 20.90 22.62 33.55
C LEU A 279 20.05 23.30 34.61
N SER A 280 20.22 22.93 35.85
CA SER A 280 19.64 23.65 37.00
C SER A 280 20.75 24.19 37.91
N GLY A 281 20.55 25.35 38.44
CA GLY A 281 21.49 25.97 39.35
C GLY A 281 20.77 26.94 40.26
N TYR A 282 21.47 27.38 41.31
CA TYR A 282 20.89 28.38 42.20
C TYR A 282 20.73 29.72 41.50
N GLU A 283 19.66 30.41 41.86
CA GLU A 283 19.36 31.76 41.35
C GLU A 283 20.48 32.71 41.79
N GLN A 284 21.08 33.39 40.81
CA GLN A 284 21.99 34.48 41.03
C GLN A 284 21.30 35.80 40.76
N GLN A 285 21.30 36.70 41.72
CA GLN A 285 20.80 38.04 41.50
C GLN A 285 21.54 38.70 40.35
N CYS A 286 20.77 39.14 39.38
CA CYS A 286 21.35 39.84 38.21
C CYS A 286 21.76 41.27 38.63
N ASP A 287 23.03 41.57 38.48
CA ASP A 287 23.62 42.87 38.78
C ASP A 287 23.53 43.86 37.58
N PHE A 288 22.67 43.60 36.60
CA PHE A 288 22.49 44.51 35.49
C PHE A 288 21.91 45.85 35.92
N SER A 289 22.67 46.90 35.70
CA SER A 289 22.23 48.29 35.85
C SER A 289 22.73 49.06 34.63
N ASN A 290 21.84 49.75 33.96
CA ASN A 290 22.23 50.65 32.86
C ASN A 290 22.64 52.00 33.44
N ALA A 291 23.94 52.36 33.28
CA ALA A 291 24.49 53.59 33.83
C ALA A 291 23.86 54.87 33.21
N GLU A 292 23.34 54.80 31.98
CA GLU A 292 22.77 55.96 31.32
C GLU A 292 21.35 56.27 31.80
N ASN A 293 20.47 55.25 31.88
CA ASN A 293 19.07 55.43 32.20
C ASN A 293 18.75 55.05 33.67
N GLY A 294 19.65 54.32 34.31
CA GLY A 294 19.46 53.82 35.64
C GLY A 294 18.43 52.69 35.73
N ASP A 295 18.18 52.04 34.61
CA ASP A 295 17.30 50.87 34.56
C ASP A 295 18.05 49.69 35.15
N TYR A 296 17.36 48.86 35.93
CA TYR A 296 17.93 47.69 36.59
C TYR A 296 17.11 46.43 36.34
N CYS A 297 17.75 45.30 36.54
CA CYS A 297 17.08 44.01 36.38
C CYS A 297 16.33 43.63 37.65
N ASP A 298 15.08 43.20 37.51
CA ASP A 298 14.31 42.58 38.53
C ASP A 298 13.65 41.32 37.95
N GLY A 299 14.09 40.13 38.43
CA GLY A 299 13.53 38.86 38.02
C GLY A 299 13.57 38.59 36.49
N GLY A 300 14.59 39.12 35.76
CA GLY A 300 14.70 38.88 34.31
C GLY A 300 14.04 39.96 33.44
N PHE A 301 13.38 40.93 34.03
CA PHE A 301 12.75 42.06 33.35
C PHE A 301 13.39 43.40 33.78
N LEU A 302 13.27 44.40 32.94
CA LEU A 302 13.80 45.72 33.23
C LEU A 302 12.83 46.58 34.01
N ARG A 303 13.32 47.24 35.09
CA ARG A 303 12.63 48.32 35.77
C ARG A 303 13.40 49.63 35.65
N ASN A 304 12.66 50.73 35.58
CA ASN A 304 13.23 52.03 35.63
C ASN A 304 13.64 52.45 37.05
N LYS A 305 14.32 53.60 37.20
CA LYS A 305 14.72 54.16 38.52
C LYS A 305 13.61 54.31 39.53
N GLN A 306 12.36 54.43 39.03
CA GLN A 306 11.16 54.55 39.92
C GLN A 306 10.54 53.20 40.28
N GLY A 307 11.13 52.07 39.85
CA GLY A 307 10.66 50.75 40.16
C GLY A 307 9.50 50.22 39.26
N HIS A 308 9.16 50.95 38.18
CA HIS A 308 8.14 50.51 37.24
C HIS A 308 8.75 49.63 36.16
N TYR A 309 8.04 48.58 35.71
CA TYR A 309 8.44 47.75 34.58
C TYR A 309 8.46 48.54 33.29
N ILE A 310 9.44 48.24 32.44
CA ILE A 310 9.60 48.83 31.12
C ILE A 310 8.94 47.89 30.10
N PHE A 311 8.16 48.46 29.21
CA PHE A 311 7.47 47.73 28.13
C PHE A 311 8.10 48.08 26.77
N ASP A 312 8.07 47.08 25.87
CA ASP A 312 8.44 47.32 24.47
C ASP A 312 7.33 48.07 23.71
N PRO A 313 7.55 48.54 22.46
CA PRO A 313 6.51 49.20 21.66
C PRO A 313 5.28 48.31 21.36
N ALA A 314 5.38 47.01 21.51
CA ALA A 314 4.30 46.03 21.35
C ALA A 314 3.52 45.76 22.65
N GLY A 315 3.91 46.40 23.78
CA GLY A 315 3.27 46.26 25.06
C GLY A 315 3.71 45.07 25.90
N ASN A 316 4.78 44.37 25.51
CA ASN A 316 5.36 43.26 26.29
C ASN A 316 6.40 43.78 27.28
N LEU A 317 6.55 43.06 28.42
CA LEU A 317 7.60 43.37 29.39
C LEU A 317 8.98 43.23 28.76
N MET A 318 9.82 44.29 28.90
CA MET A 318 11.15 44.33 28.34
C MET A 318 12.11 43.45 29.14
N ARG A 319 12.68 42.44 28.48
CA ARG A 319 13.60 41.48 29.11
C ARG A 319 14.97 42.07 29.38
N CYS A 320 15.58 41.69 30.46
CA CYS A 320 16.96 42.09 30.80
C CYS A 320 17.93 41.53 29.73
N PRO A 321 18.82 42.38 29.14
CA PRO A 321 19.78 41.92 28.14
C PRO A 321 20.84 40.98 28.70
N LYS A 322 21.12 40.98 30.03
CA LYS A 322 22.10 40.12 30.65
C LYS A 322 21.51 38.74 31.02
N CYS A 323 20.32 38.67 31.57
CA CYS A 323 19.74 37.42 32.03
C CYS A 323 18.41 37.04 31.37
N GLY A 324 17.77 37.98 30.66
CA GLY A 324 16.45 37.76 30.01
C GLY A 324 16.42 36.79 28.83
N ASN A 325 17.60 36.43 28.30
CA ASN A 325 17.70 35.46 27.21
C ASN A 325 17.87 34.01 27.70
N LYS A 326 17.84 33.76 29.00
CA LYS A 326 17.86 32.41 29.54
C LYS A 326 16.55 31.73 29.19
N ARG A 327 16.59 30.73 28.33
CA ARG A 327 15.41 29.91 27.99
C ARG A 327 15.08 29.01 29.16
N ILE A 328 13.91 29.22 29.78
CA ILE A 328 13.45 28.48 30.93
C ILE A 328 12.84 27.12 30.53
N VAL A 329 12.51 26.91 29.25
CA VAL A 329 11.82 25.69 28.77
C VAL A 329 12.46 25.18 27.47
N GLY A 330 12.77 23.88 27.46
CA GLY A 330 13.26 23.18 26.28
C GLY A 330 14.69 22.62 26.43
N ALA A 331 15.18 21.99 25.38
CA ALA A 331 16.52 21.45 25.33
C ALA A 331 17.58 22.58 25.46
N GLY A 332 18.57 22.40 26.33
CA GLY A 332 19.61 23.39 26.63
C GLY A 332 19.15 24.55 27.54
N SER A 333 18.02 24.43 28.20
CA SER A 333 17.53 25.43 29.17
C SER A 333 18.35 25.43 30.46
N PHE A 334 18.29 26.56 31.16
CA PHE A 334 18.82 26.69 32.50
C PHE A 334 17.67 27.05 33.46
N ILE A 335 17.46 26.23 34.51
CA ILE A 335 16.45 26.45 35.53
C ILE A 335 17.15 27.04 36.77
N GLU A 336 16.74 28.23 37.21
CA GLU A 336 17.19 28.85 38.41
C GLU A 336 16.29 28.42 39.56
N VAL A 337 16.92 27.88 40.63
CA VAL A 337 16.23 27.44 41.83
C VAL A 337 16.54 28.45 42.95
N PRO A 338 15.54 28.97 43.68
CA PRO A 338 15.78 29.87 44.81
C PRO A 338 16.74 29.27 45.83
N VAL A 339 17.64 30.08 46.35
CA VAL A 339 18.55 29.65 47.44
C VAL A 339 17.68 29.42 48.69
N PRO A 340 17.73 28.22 49.32
CA PRO A 340 16.96 27.95 50.54
C PRO A 340 17.38 28.92 51.65
N ASN A 341 16.40 29.39 52.41
CA ASN A 341 16.68 30.22 53.60
C ASN A 341 17.49 29.44 54.62
N ALA A 342 18.34 30.15 55.42
CA ALA A 342 19.30 29.56 56.33
C ALA A 342 18.68 28.69 57.48
N GLU A 343 17.37 28.67 57.61
CA GLU A 343 16.64 27.86 58.60
C GLU A 343 16.23 26.47 58.05
N GLU A 344 16.26 26.25 56.76
CA GLU A 344 16.00 24.95 56.11
C GLU A 344 17.34 24.34 55.68
N ASN A 345 17.58 23.08 56.08
CA ASN A 345 18.76 22.25 55.81
C ASN A 345 19.69 22.82 54.72
N GLN A 346 20.92 23.17 55.09
CA GLN A 346 21.89 23.80 54.18
C GLN A 346 22.00 23.03 52.85
N PRO A 347 21.79 23.68 51.69
CA PRO A 347 21.95 23.03 50.39
C PRO A 347 23.40 22.58 50.23
N ASP A 348 23.60 21.43 49.56
CA ASP A 348 24.93 20.95 49.23
C ASP A 348 25.56 21.88 48.18
N LEU A 349 26.30 22.89 48.64
CA LEU A 349 26.98 23.88 47.80
C LEU A 349 28.14 23.29 46.97
N ARG A 350 28.45 22.00 47.14
CA ARG A 350 29.51 21.31 46.40
C ARG A 350 29.13 21.11 44.91
N ASN A 351 27.84 21.09 44.59
CA ASN A 351 27.35 20.97 43.20
C ASN A 351 26.37 22.12 42.89
N PRO A 352 26.85 23.33 42.65
CA PRO A 352 26.00 24.51 42.41
C PRO A 352 25.22 24.42 41.09
N VAL A 353 25.62 23.56 40.15
CA VAL A 353 24.94 23.31 38.87
C VAL A 353 24.68 21.82 38.77
N GLN A 354 23.42 21.45 38.56
CA GLN A 354 23.01 20.08 38.34
C GLN A 354 22.54 19.93 36.88
N MET A 355 22.86 18.79 36.29
CA MET A 355 22.43 18.41 34.98
C MET A 355 21.19 17.51 35.12
N LEU A 356 20.06 17.98 34.60
CA LEU A 356 18.84 17.19 34.50
C LEU A 356 18.89 16.39 33.20
N THR A 357 19.20 15.12 33.32
CA THR A 357 19.21 14.19 32.19
C THR A 357 17.83 13.59 31.99
N VAL A 358 17.56 13.18 30.76
CA VAL A 358 16.34 12.42 30.42
C VAL A 358 16.37 11.08 31.15
N ASP A 359 15.27 10.71 31.80
CA ASP A 359 15.13 9.37 32.35
C ASP A 359 15.16 8.34 31.21
N ARG A 360 16.09 7.37 31.38
CA ARG A 360 16.25 6.29 30.40
C ARG A 360 14.96 5.46 30.26
N ASN A 361 14.24 5.24 31.34
CA ASN A 361 12.98 4.49 31.32
C ASN A 361 11.92 5.19 30.47
N ALA A 362 11.85 6.52 30.50
CA ALA A 362 10.93 7.29 29.65
C ALA A 362 11.31 7.19 28.16
N LEU A 363 12.61 7.11 27.84
CA LEU A 363 13.07 6.91 26.47
C LEU A 363 12.78 5.49 25.99
N ASP A 364 13.09 4.48 26.80
CA ASP A 364 12.86 3.07 26.50
C ASP A 364 11.35 2.81 26.32
N TYR A 365 10.49 3.36 27.19
CA TYR A 365 9.03 3.30 27.03
C TYR A 365 8.55 3.83 25.68
N ASN A 366 9.05 5.00 25.23
CA ASN A 366 8.67 5.56 23.94
C ASN A 366 9.11 4.68 22.75
N VAL A 367 10.27 4.03 22.87
CA VAL A 367 10.77 3.10 21.84
C VAL A 367 9.91 1.84 21.80
N ASP A 368 9.60 1.28 22.95
CA ASP A 368 8.81 0.05 23.06
C ASP A 368 7.37 0.29 22.60
N GLU A 369 6.78 1.45 22.92
CA GLU A 369 5.44 1.80 22.48
C GLU A 369 5.37 2.02 20.95
N GLN A 370 6.40 2.63 20.35
CA GLN A 370 6.49 2.72 18.90
C GLN A 370 6.59 1.35 18.22
N LYS A 371 7.36 0.41 18.80
CA LYS A 371 7.44 -0.97 18.28
C LYS A 371 6.09 -1.67 18.42
N ARG A 372 5.47 -1.61 19.59
CA ARG A 372 4.16 -2.20 19.86
C ARG A 372 3.09 -1.70 18.87
N LEU A 373 3.00 -0.38 18.69
CA LEU A 373 2.05 0.21 17.75
C LEU A 373 2.34 -0.21 16.30
N ARG A 374 3.61 -0.27 15.90
CA ARG A 374 4.00 -0.73 14.57
C ARG A 374 3.56 -2.18 14.34
N GLU A 375 3.85 -3.07 15.28
CA GLU A 375 3.49 -4.48 15.22
C GLU A 375 1.96 -4.65 15.19
N GLU A 376 1.23 -3.95 16.06
CA GLU A 376 -0.23 -3.95 16.10
C GLU A 376 -0.84 -3.51 14.76
N ILE A 377 -0.35 -2.40 14.19
CA ILE A 377 -0.85 -1.89 12.90
C ILE A 377 -0.63 -2.91 11.78
N ILE A 378 0.56 -3.48 11.67
CA ILE A 378 0.87 -4.47 10.64
C ILE A 378 0.02 -5.72 10.82
N THR A 379 -0.11 -6.22 12.06
CA THR A 379 -0.91 -7.40 12.37
C THR A 379 -2.39 -7.20 11.99
N VAL A 380 -2.97 -6.06 12.34
CA VAL A 380 -4.39 -5.78 12.02
C VAL A 380 -4.61 -5.61 10.52
N VAL A 381 -3.71 -4.91 9.82
CA VAL A 381 -3.89 -4.59 8.39
C VAL A 381 -3.58 -5.77 7.48
N VAL A 382 -2.53 -6.53 7.78
CA VAL A 382 -2.03 -7.62 6.90
C VAL A 382 -2.45 -8.99 7.41
N GLY A 383 -2.80 -9.11 8.68
CA GLY A 383 -3.08 -10.40 9.33
C GLY A 383 -1.80 -11.17 9.68
N GLN A 384 -0.62 -10.52 9.68
CA GLN A 384 0.65 -11.15 9.95
C GLN A 384 1.24 -10.63 11.26
N ASP A 385 1.50 -11.51 12.20
CA ASP A 385 2.27 -11.20 13.40
C ASP A 385 3.78 -11.20 13.06
N GLU A 386 4.42 -10.02 13.07
CA GLU A 386 5.86 -9.89 12.80
C GLU A 386 6.73 -10.55 13.89
N ILE A 387 6.21 -10.69 15.11
CA ILE A 387 6.92 -11.33 16.22
C ILE A 387 7.18 -12.81 15.87
N VAL A 388 6.23 -13.43 15.19
CA VAL A 388 6.30 -14.86 14.84
C VAL A 388 7.40 -15.16 13.82
N THR A 389 7.75 -14.20 12.95
CA THR A 389 8.75 -14.43 11.89
C THR A 389 10.21 -14.31 12.34
N ASN A 390 10.48 -13.73 13.51
CA ASN A 390 11.84 -13.34 13.95
C ASN A 390 12.42 -14.16 15.11
N ARG A 391 11.77 -15.22 15.58
CA ARG A 391 12.27 -16.05 16.69
C ARG A 391 12.46 -17.50 16.26
N ASP A 392 13.66 -18.06 16.52
CA ASP A 392 14.12 -19.40 16.15
C ASP A 392 13.35 -20.60 16.76
N ALA A 393 12.20 -20.40 17.38
CA ALA A 393 11.47 -21.43 18.12
C ALA A 393 9.96 -21.40 17.85
N PHE A 394 9.53 -21.42 16.55
CA PHE A 394 8.10 -21.49 16.25
C PHE A 394 7.62 -22.89 15.91
N ASN A 395 6.45 -23.20 16.49
CA ASN A 395 5.69 -24.39 16.15
C ASN A 395 5.12 -24.20 14.71
N GLU A 396 5.29 -25.19 13.86
CA GLU A 396 4.82 -25.24 12.47
C GLU A 396 3.33 -24.82 12.34
N GLN A 397 2.50 -25.15 13.33
CA GLN A 397 1.10 -24.74 13.39
C GLN A 397 0.89 -23.21 13.50
N GLN A 398 1.74 -22.49 14.20
CA GLN A 398 1.66 -21.03 14.32
C GLN A 398 2.03 -20.34 12.99
N VAL A 399 3.03 -20.88 12.30
CA VAL A 399 3.42 -20.40 10.98
C VAL A 399 2.28 -20.62 9.98
N MET A 400 1.66 -21.79 9.98
CA MET A 400 0.50 -22.08 9.11
C MET A 400 -0.71 -21.18 9.41
N ALA A 401 -1.06 -21.00 10.68
CA ALA A 401 -2.15 -20.10 11.07
C ALA A 401 -1.90 -18.64 10.63
N ASN A 402 -0.65 -18.18 10.70
CA ASN A 402 -0.26 -16.86 10.23
C ASN A 402 -0.47 -16.73 8.70
N PHE A 403 -0.11 -17.76 7.93
CA PHE A 403 -0.33 -17.77 6.48
C PHE A 403 -1.81 -17.83 6.08
N GLU A 404 -2.63 -18.56 6.80
CA GLU A 404 -4.08 -18.59 6.57
C GLU A 404 -4.70 -17.21 6.81
N SER A 405 -4.27 -16.51 7.86
CA SER A 405 -4.73 -15.16 8.16
C SER A 405 -4.35 -14.18 7.04
N VAL A 406 -3.09 -14.16 6.61
CA VAL A 406 -2.61 -13.31 5.49
C VAL A 406 -3.36 -13.65 4.20
N THR A 407 -3.52 -14.93 3.88
CA THR A 407 -4.23 -15.37 2.68
C THR A 407 -5.69 -14.92 2.70
N THR A 408 -6.34 -14.93 3.86
CA THR A 408 -7.71 -14.45 4.01
C THR A 408 -7.84 -12.96 3.70
N VAL A 409 -6.93 -12.14 4.23
CA VAL A 409 -6.87 -10.69 3.95
C VAL A 409 -6.61 -10.44 2.46
N LEU A 410 -5.62 -11.12 1.87
CA LEU A 410 -5.28 -10.99 0.45
C LEU A 410 -6.47 -11.39 -0.44
N ASN A 411 -7.19 -12.47 -0.12
CA ASN A 411 -8.37 -12.88 -0.88
C ASN A 411 -9.50 -11.85 -0.82
N ARG A 412 -9.69 -11.16 0.30
CA ARG A 412 -10.67 -10.08 0.44
C ARG A 412 -10.30 -8.90 -0.48
N VAL A 413 -9.05 -8.46 -0.44
CA VAL A 413 -8.55 -7.37 -1.31
C VAL A 413 -8.62 -7.79 -2.78
N LYS A 414 -8.19 -8.99 -3.12
CA LYS A 414 -8.26 -9.56 -4.47
C LYS A 414 -9.67 -9.51 -5.04
N LYS A 415 -10.67 -10.02 -4.30
CA LYS A 415 -12.07 -10.01 -4.73
C LYS A 415 -12.61 -8.61 -5.03
N GLY A 416 -12.19 -7.60 -4.27
CA GLY A 416 -12.57 -6.22 -4.52
C GLY A 416 -12.03 -5.70 -5.85
N PHE A 417 -10.76 -5.95 -6.16
CA PHE A 417 -10.14 -5.59 -7.43
C PHE A 417 -10.74 -6.37 -8.60
N GLU A 418 -10.93 -7.68 -8.48
CA GLU A 418 -11.56 -8.53 -9.50
C GLU A 418 -12.96 -8.03 -9.86
N ALA A 419 -13.78 -7.71 -8.85
CA ALA A 419 -15.12 -7.19 -9.07
C ALA A 419 -15.12 -5.79 -9.72
N ALA A 420 -14.15 -4.94 -9.37
CA ALA A 420 -14.01 -3.61 -9.96
C ALA A 420 -13.57 -3.70 -11.42
N GLN A 421 -12.53 -4.47 -11.72
CA GLN A 421 -12.04 -4.67 -13.08
C GLN A 421 -13.08 -5.37 -13.95
N GLN A 422 -13.69 -6.43 -13.47
CA GLN A 422 -14.72 -7.15 -14.20
C GLN A 422 -15.86 -6.21 -14.63
N TRP A 423 -16.34 -5.35 -13.74
CA TRP A 423 -17.40 -4.40 -14.05
C TRP A 423 -16.97 -3.37 -15.12
N VAL A 424 -15.73 -2.86 -15.02
CA VAL A 424 -15.17 -1.92 -16.02
C VAL A 424 -15.09 -2.60 -17.38
N ASP A 425 -14.48 -3.79 -17.45
CA ASP A 425 -14.29 -4.54 -18.68
C ASP A 425 -15.62 -4.90 -19.34
N GLU A 426 -16.61 -5.35 -18.56
CA GLU A 426 -17.96 -5.64 -19.04
C GLU A 426 -18.63 -4.37 -19.60
N THR A 427 -18.50 -3.23 -18.92
CA THR A 427 -19.10 -1.97 -19.37
C THR A 427 -18.44 -1.48 -20.65
N ILE A 428 -17.12 -1.54 -20.74
CA ILE A 428 -16.36 -1.17 -21.94
C ILE A 428 -16.72 -2.11 -23.11
N CYS A 429 -16.77 -3.42 -22.87
CA CYS A 429 -17.14 -4.39 -23.89
C CYS A 429 -18.57 -4.19 -24.41
N ARG A 430 -19.52 -3.85 -23.54
CA ARG A 430 -20.90 -3.54 -23.96
C ARG A 430 -20.98 -2.27 -24.80
N LEU A 431 -20.25 -1.21 -24.44
CA LEU A 431 -20.17 0.02 -25.23
C LEU A 431 -19.53 -0.20 -26.61
N ARG A 432 -18.46 -1.02 -26.68
CA ARG A 432 -17.68 -1.23 -27.90
C ARG A 432 -18.26 -2.29 -28.82
N TYR A 433 -18.82 -3.37 -28.28
CA TYR A 433 -19.26 -4.55 -29.03
C TYR A 433 -20.77 -4.83 -28.95
N GLY A 434 -21.49 -4.15 -28.06
CA GLY A 434 -22.93 -4.35 -27.87
C GLY A 434 -23.28 -5.81 -27.59
N ASN A 435 -24.21 -6.34 -28.36
CA ASN A 435 -24.73 -7.71 -28.18
C ASN A 435 -23.73 -8.83 -28.55
N TYR A 436 -22.57 -8.52 -29.12
CA TYR A 436 -21.54 -9.53 -29.41
C TYR A 436 -20.74 -9.94 -28.19
N PHE A 437 -20.77 -9.14 -27.12
CA PHE A 437 -20.17 -9.48 -25.82
C PHE A 437 -21.14 -10.28 -24.98
N ILE A 438 -20.66 -11.35 -24.33
CA ILE A 438 -21.47 -12.24 -23.48
C ILE A 438 -21.15 -12.00 -22.01
N SER A 439 -19.90 -12.20 -21.62
CA SER A 439 -19.49 -12.07 -20.21
C SER A 439 -17.97 -11.95 -20.07
N ALA A 440 -17.53 -11.37 -18.93
CA ALA A 440 -16.15 -11.41 -18.48
C ALA A 440 -16.05 -12.09 -17.13
N LYS A 441 -14.95 -12.78 -16.89
CA LYS A 441 -14.58 -13.31 -15.58
C LYS A 441 -13.12 -13.08 -15.31
N ILE A 442 -12.85 -12.28 -14.28
CA ILE A 442 -11.50 -11.89 -13.86
C ILE A 442 -11.11 -12.69 -12.64
N ASN A 443 -9.92 -13.27 -12.67
CA ASN A 443 -9.31 -13.95 -11.53
C ASN A 443 -7.81 -13.66 -11.53
N TYR A 444 -7.30 -13.00 -10.50
CA TYR A 444 -5.88 -12.66 -10.33
C TYR A 444 -5.03 -13.86 -9.85
N GLY A 445 -5.62 -15.02 -9.73
CA GLY A 445 -4.95 -16.26 -9.34
C GLY A 445 -5.58 -16.90 -8.11
N THR A 446 -5.15 -18.12 -7.83
CA THR A 446 -5.75 -18.94 -6.76
C THR A 446 -4.88 -18.99 -5.50
N GLU A 447 -3.58 -18.84 -5.65
CA GLU A 447 -2.60 -18.94 -4.57
C GLU A 447 -1.62 -17.77 -4.64
N PHE A 448 -1.13 -17.30 -3.49
CA PHE A 448 -0.17 -16.21 -3.42
C PHE A 448 1.24 -16.73 -3.12
N TYR A 449 2.26 -16.07 -3.68
CA TYR A 449 3.66 -16.36 -3.38
C TYR A 449 4.04 -15.76 -2.01
N LEU A 450 3.78 -16.51 -0.95
CA LEU A 450 4.01 -16.07 0.44
C LEU A 450 5.41 -16.42 0.96
N TYR A 451 6.10 -17.36 0.28
CA TYR A 451 7.42 -17.84 0.65
C TYR A 451 8.50 -17.35 -0.30
N SER A 452 9.70 -17.07 0.23
CA SER A 452 10.88 -16.85 -0.59
C SER A 452 11.38 -18.18 -1.22
N PRO A 453 12.16 -18.14 -2.32
CA PRO A 453 12.77 -19.36 -2.88
C PRO A 453 13.63 -20.12 -1.87
N GLU A 454 14.32 -19.41 -0.96
CA GLU A 454 15.14 -20.02 0.08
C GLU A 454 14.30 -20.79 1.10
N GLU A 455 13.19 -20.23 1.55
CA GLU A 455 12.25 -20.90 2.47
C GLU A 455 11.62 -22.13 1.83
N LEU A 456 11.23 -22.04 0.55
CA LEU A 456 10.71 -23.19 -0.19
C LEU A 456 11.75 -24.28 -0.35
N ARG A 457 13.01 -23.94 -0.63
CA ARG A 457 14.12 -24.92 -0.70
C ARG A 457 14.39 -25.58 0.65
N ALA A 458 14.31 -24.82 1.75
CA ALA A 458 14.44 -25.38 3.10
C ALA A 458 13.32 -26.39 3.39
N LYS A 459 12.06 -26.05 3.08
CA LYS A 459 10.91 -26.95 3.21
C LYS A 459 11.04 -28.19 2.35
N TYR A 460 11.45 -28.05 1.08
CA TYR A 460 11.70 -29.15 0.19
C TYR A 460 12.77 -30.13 0.74
N LYS A 461 13.86 -29.57 1.29
CA LYS A 461 14.92 -30.38 1.91
C LYS A 461 14.37 -31.17 3.11
N THR A 462 13.61 -30.52 4.00
CA THR A 462 12.99 -31.18 5.16
C THR A 462 12.00 -32.25 4.73
N ALA A 463 11.15 -31.99 3.73
CA ALA A 463 10.19 -32.97 3.21
C ALA A 463 10.91 -34.18 2.59
N LYS A 464 11.97 -33.95 1.81
CA LYS A 464 12.80 -35.01 1.23
C LYS A 464 13.44 -35.87 2.32
N GLU A 465 14.03 -35.27 3.36
CA GLU A 465 14.63 -35.95 4.50
C GLU A 465 13.61 -36.76 5.31
N ALA A 466 12.36 -36.27 5.40
CA ALA A 466 11.24 -36.95 6.03
C ALA A 466 10.64 -38.09 5.19
N GLY A 467 11.08 -38.28 3.94
CA GLY A 467 10.57 -39.32 3.05
C GLY A 467 9.21 -39.02 2.43
N ALA A 468 8.92 -37.77 2.13
CA ALA A 468 7.68 -37.36 1.46
C ALA A 468 7.53 -38.07 0.10
N PRO A 469 6.28 -38.33 -0.37
CA PRO A 469 6.00 -38.92 -1.67
C PRO A 469 6.59 -38.11 -2.82
N GLU A 470 7.01 -38.77 -3.92
CA GLU A 470 7.56 -38.07 -5.09
C GLU A 470 6.60 -37.01 -5.66
N SER A 471 5.31 -37.28 -5.67
CA SER A 471 4.31 -36.30 -6.13
C SER A 471 4.28 -35.01 -5.30
N GLU A 472 4.54 -35.10 -4.00
CA GLU A 472 4.64 -33.93 -3.12
C GLU A 472 5.95 -33.16 -3.37
N LEU A 473 7.05 -33.89 -3.52
CA LEU A 473 8.34 -33.29 -3.88
C LEU A 473 8.30 -32.61 -5.24
N ASP A 474 7.56 -33.21 -6.22
CA ASP A 474 7.31 -32.61 -7.53
C ASP A 474 6.57 -31.27 -7.42
N MET A 475 5.51 -31.23 -6.63
CA MET A 475 4.76 -29.98 -6.40
C MET A 475 5.62 -28.90 -5.76
N MET A 476 6.40 -29.25 -4.74
CA MET A 476 7.30 -28.31 -4.06
C MET A 476 8.39 -27.79 -5.00
N GLN A 477 9.00 -28.66 -5.82
CA GLN A 477 10.02 -28.24 -6.77
C GLN A 477 9.46 -27.32 -7.86
N ASN A 478 8.27 -27.62 -8.38
CA ASN A 478 7.61 -26.75 -9.34
C ASN A 478 7.29 -25.37 -8.71
N GLN A 479 6.83 -25.35 -7.45
CA GLN A 479 6.59 -24.11 -6.72
C GLN A 479 7.87 -23.26 -6.53
N ILE A 480 9.00 -23.90 -6.27
CA ILE A 480 10.30 -23.22 -6.21
C ILE A 480 10.64 -22.58 -7.55
N LEU A 481 10.52 -23.33 -8.66
CA LEU A 481 10.83 -22.84 -10.00
C LEU A 481 9.91 -21.68 -10.40
N GLU A 482 8.61 -21.80 -10.15
CA GLU A 482 7.63 -20.74 -10.43
C GLU A 482 7.92 -19.46 -9.63
N THR A 483 8.30 -19.60 -8.34
CA THR A 483 8.63 -18.46 -7.48
C THR A 483 9.95 -17.80 -7.90
N GLU A 484 10.95 -18.58 -8.27
CA GLU A 484 12.28 -18.08 -8.66
C GLU A 484 12.25 -17.36 -10.01
N TYR A 485 11.51 -17.89 -10.99
CA TYR A 485 11.44 -17.37 -12.36
C TYR A 485 10.13 -16.62 -12.66
N ARG A 486 9.36 -16.18 -11.65
CA ARG A 486 8.07 -15.50 -11.83
C ARG A 486 8.14 -14.28 -12.76
N ASN A 487 9.27 -13.57 -12.75
CA ASN A 487 9.51 -12.37 -13.57
C ASN A 487 10.02 -12.68 -14.99
N ASP A 488 10.30 -13.96 -15.28
CA ASP A 488 10.72 -14.44 -16.59
C ASP A 488 9.91 -15.68 -16.99
N PRO A 489 8.70 -15.49 -17.58
CA PRO A 489 7.83 -16.58 -17.98
C PRO A 489 8.48 -17.55 -18.99
N THR A 490 9.43 -17.06 -19.78
CA THR A 490 10.14 -17.87 -20.78
C THR A 490 11.10 -18.85 -20.08
N GLN A 491 11.91 -18.35 -19.16
CA GLN A 491 12.78 -19.19 -18.36
C GLN A 491 11.99 -20.12 -17.44
N MET A 492 10.91 -19.66 -16.84
CA MET A 492 10.03 -20.49 -16.01
C MET A 492 9.54 -21.71 -16.80
N ARG A 493 8.97 -21.50 -18.01
CA ARG A 493 8.50 -22.61 -18.86
C ARG A 493 9.64 -23.55 -19.22
N ARG A 494 10.83 -23.02 -19.56
CA ARG A 494 11.99 -23.82 -19.85
C ARG A 494 12.40 -24.72 -18.69
N MET A 495 12.47 -24.15 -17.47
CA MET A 495 12.87 -24.88 -16.28
C MET A 495 11.86 -25.95 -15.88
N LEU A 496 10.57 -25.69 -16.03
CA LEU A 496 9.51 -26.68 -15.79
C LEU A 496 9.61 -27.86 -16.77
N ILE A 497 9.83 -27.60 -18.07
CA ILE A 497 10.03 -28.66 -19.07
C ILE A 497 11.29 -29.48 -18.72
N LEU A 498 12.40 -28.84 -18.36
CA LEU A 498 13.63 -29.52 -17.99
C LEU A 498 13.46 -30.39 -16.73
N ALA A 499 12.71 -29.88 -15.73
CA ALA A 499 12.40 -30.63 -14.51
C ALA A 499 11.59 -31.91 -14.81
N GLU A 500 10.67 -31.85 -15.79
CA GLU A 500 9.87 -33.01 -16.20
C GLU A 500 10.64 -34.01 -17.04
N LEU A 501 11.63 -33.55 -17.83
CA LEU A 501 12.50 -34.40 -18.64
C LEU A 501 13.61 -35.09 -17.84
N GLU A 502 13.95 -34.58 -16.65
CA GLU A 502 15.04 -35.14 -15.85
C GLU A 502 14.60 -36.39 -15.08
N PRO A 503 15.09 -37.60 -15.40
CA PRO A 503 14.73 -38.78 -14.65
C PRO A 503 15.27 -38.72 -13.21
N TYR A 504 14.51 -39.27 -12.25
CA TYR A 504 14.86 -39.27 -10.81
C TYR A 504 15.29 -37.88 -10.31
N ARG A 505 14.51 -36.84 -10.66
CA ARG A 505 14.86 -35.42 -10.42
C ARG A 505 15.12 -35.06 -8.95
N HIS A 506 14.51 -35.82 -8.02
CA HIS A 506 14.70 -35.63 -6.58
C HIS A 506 15.95 -36.34 -6.03
N MET A 507 16.62 -37.12 -6.82
CA MET A 507 17.81 -37.91 -6.42
C MET A 507 19.11 -37.27 -6.90
N THR A 508 20.12 -37.31 -6.05
CA THR A 508 21.48 -36.92 -6.41
C THR A 508 22.09 -37.92 -7.36
N ARG A 509 23.14 -37.54 -8.07
CA ARG A 509 23.86 -38.46 -8.96
C ARG A 509 24.38 -39.70 -8.22
N THR A 510 24.83 -39.55 -6.98
CA THR A 510 25.34 -40.64 -6.14
C THR A 510 24.22 -41.62 -5.77
N GLU A 511 23.07 -41.11 -5.34
CA GLU A 511 21.90 -41.93 -5.02
C GLU A 511 21.44 -42.77 -6.24
N VAL A 512 21.46 -42.17 -7.44
CA VAL A 512 21.08 -42.88 -8.67
C VAL A 512 22.12 -43.94 -9.06
N VAL A 513 23.43 -43.72 -8.84
CA VAL A 513 24.46 -44.76 -9.02
C VAL A 513 24.28 -45.91 -8.04
N ASP A 514 23.99 -45.63 -6.76
CA ASP A 514 23.71 -46.65 -5.75
C ASP A 514 22.47 -47.50 -6.10
N MET A 515 21.43 -46.88 -6.70
CA MET A 515 20.25 -47.60 -7.18
C MET A 515 20.59 -48.50 -8.38
N PHE A 516 21.45 -48.06 -9.27
CA PHE A 516 21.90 -48.86 -10.39
C PHE A 516 22.71 -50.10 -9.91
N ASP A 517 23.62 -49.90 -8.98
CA ASP A 517 24.41 -51.00 -8.39
C ASP A 517 23.51 -52.05 -7.70
N LYS A 518 22.38 -51.60 -7.13
CA LYS A 518 21.33 -52.45 -6.57
C LYS A 518 20.38 -53.04 -7.63
N LYS A 519 20.59 -52.78 -8.91
CA LYS A 519 19.76 -53.20 -10.06
C LYS A 519 18.29 -52.72 -9.98
N LEU A 520 18.04 -51.58 -9.38
CA LEU A 520 16.72 -51.01 -9.25
C LEU A 520 16.34 -50.09 -10.43
N ILE A 521 17.33 -49.65 -11.21
CA ILE A 521 17.13 -48.78 -12.39
C ILE A 521 17.87 -49.32 -13.60
N SER A 522 17.45 -48.88 -14.79
CA SER A 522 18.09 -49.30 -16.03
C SER A 522 19.41 -48.53 -16.28
N GLU A 523 20.37 -49.16 -17.02
CA GLU A 523 21.60 -48.49 -17.45
C GLU A 523 21.30 -47.29 -18.33
N GLN A 524 20.22 -47.32 -19.10
CA GLN A 524 19.77 -46.22 -19.93
C GLN A 524 19.40 -45.00 -19.10
N ASP A 525 18.58 -45.20 -18.03
CA ASP A 525 18.17 -44.12 -17.14
C ASP A 525 19.33 -43.50 -16.37
N LEU A 526 20.27 -44.34 -15.91
CA LEU A 526 21.52 -43.88 -15.30
C LEU A 526 22.30 -42.98 -16.25
N ARG A 527 22.48 -43.39 -17.50
CA ARG A 527 23.23 -42.61 -18.53
C ARG A 527 22.51 -41.28 -18.81
N ILE A 528 21.17 -41.27 -18.90
CA ILE A 528 20.38 -40.05 -19.11
C ILE A 528 20.59 -39.09 -17.92
N LYS A 529 20.46 -39.58 -16.69
CA LYS A 529 20.65 -38.76 -15.49
C LYS A 529 22.04 -38.13 -15.39
N LEU A 530 23.09 -38.96 -15.59
CA LEU A 530 24.47 -38.49 -15.49
C LEU A 530 24.82 -37.46 -16.58
N ASN A 531 24.25 -37.59 -17.77
CA ASN A 531 24.56 -36.76 -18.95
C ASN A 531 23.44 -35.81 -19.34
N PHE A 532 22.45 -35.58 -18.48
CA PHE A 532 21.25 -34.84 -18.80
C PHE A 532 21.51 -33.49 -19.47
N SER A 533 22.34 -32.64 -18.87
CA SER A 533 22.69 -31.34 -19.42
C SER A 533 23.35 -31.40 -20.81
N ASN A 534 24.15 -32.45 -21.08
CA ASN A 534 24.78 -32.66 -22.38
C ASN A 534 23.75 -33.10 -23.43
N PHE A 535 22.79 -33.94 -23.05
CA PHE A 535 21.73 -34.40 -23.93
C PHE A 535 20.76 -33.24 -24.29
N VAL A 536 20.44 -32.39 -23.33
CA VAL A 536 19.67 -31.17 -23.59
C VAL A 536 20.37 -30.29 -24.64
N ARG A 537 21.66 -30.00 -24.44
CA ARG A 537 22.46 -29.18 -25.39
C ARG A 537 22.62 -29.85 -26.75
N ARG A 538 22.74 -31.19 -26.80
CA ARG A 538 22.79 -31.93 -28.05
C ARG A 538 21.47 -31.87 -28.79
N PHE A 539 20.36 -32.06 -28.08
CA PHE A 539 19.02 -31.97 -28.64
C PHE A 539 18.74 -30.59 -29.25
N GLU A 540 19.09 -29.53 -28.55
CA GLU A 540 18.90 -28.16 -29.03
C GLU A 540 19.78 -27.82 -30.25
N ARG A 541 20.90 -28.48 -30.41
CA ARG A 541 21.75 -28.34 -31.62
C ARG A 541 21.24 -29.16 -32.81
N GLU A 542 20.68 -30.32 -32.56
CA GLU A 542 20.18 -31.21 -33.62
C GLU A 542 18.78 -30.83 -34.09
N ASN A 543 17.99 -30.17 -33.24
CA ASN A 543 16.63 -29.77 -33.51
C ASN A 543 16.46 -28.23 -33.38
N THR A 544 15.65 -27.79 -32.44
CA THR A 544 15.44 -26.40 -32.09
C THR A 544 15.46 -26.27 -30.56
N ASN A 545 15.39 -25.02 -30.04
CA ASN A 545 15.26 -24.81 -28.61
C ASN A 545 14.07 -25.62 -28.04
N ILE A 546 14.25 -26.22 -26.87
CA ILE A 546 13.23 -27.03 -26.18
C ILE A 546 11.87 -26.31 -26.11
N LEU A 547 11.85 -24.98 -25.95
CA LEU A 547 10.61 -24.21 -25.92
C LEU A 547 9.86 -24.25 -27.25
N ASP A 548 10.59 -24.08 -28.36
CA ASP A 548 10.03 -23.95 -29.70
C ASP A 548 9.77 -25.29 -30.38
N PHE A 549 10.43 -26.35 -29.90
CA PHE A 549 10.24 -27.70 -30.41
C PHE A 549 8.79 -28.17 -30.14
N GLY A 550 8.12 -28.67 -31.17
CA GLY A 550 6.84 -29.31 -31.01
C GLY A 550 5.69 -28.42 -30.54
N THR A 551 5.70 -27.13 -30.89
CA THR A 551 4.60 -26.18 -30.53
C THR A 551 3.24 -26.59 -31.12
N ALA A 552 3.21 -27.35 -32.22
CA ALA A 552 2.01 -27.83 -32.87
C ALA A 552 1.49 -29.18 -32.37
N ILE A 553 2.19 -29.84 -31.43
CA ILE A 553 1.81 -31.14 -30.88
C ILE A 553 1.39 -31.04 -29.41
N PRO A 554 0.53 -31.96 -28.90
CA PRO A 554 0.17 -31.99 -27.49
C PRO A 554 1.40 -32.07 -26.58
N TYR A 555 1.36 -31.37 -25.47
CA TYR A 555 2.49 -31.24 -24.53
C TYR A 555 3.07 -32.59 -24.10
N GLN A 556 2.23 -33.54 -23.70
CA GLN A 556 2.67 -34.89 -23.30
C GLN A 556 3.44 -35.60 -24.40
N LYS A 557 2.96 -35.48 -25.66
CA LYS A 557 3.63 -36.07 -26.82
C LYS A 557 4.97 -35.40 -27.15
N LYS A 558 5.08 -34.10 -26.86
CA LYS A 558 6.35 -33.35 -26.92
C LYS A 558 7.38 -33.94 -25.96
N ILE A 559 7.01 -34.13 -24.67
CA ILE A 559 7.86 -34.72 -23.63
C ILE A 559 8.32 -36.14 -24.03
N GLU A 560 7.36 -37.00 -24.45
CA GLU A 560 7.66 -38.35 -24.90
C GLU A 560 8.65 -38.39 -26.07
N THR A 561 8.51 -37.47 -27.05
CA THR A 561 9.42 -37.38 -28.19
C THR A 561 10.83 -36.97 -27.76
N ILE A 562 10.96 -35.97 -26.88
CA ILE A 562 12.28 -35.55 -26.37
C ILE A 562 12.94 -36.66 -25.54
N MET A 563 12.17 -37.37 -24.72
CA MET A 563 12.67 -38.50 -23.93
C MET A 563 13.12 -39.66 -24.82
N ALA A 564 12.42 -39.94 -25.94
CA ALA A 564 12.83 -40.93 -26.92
C ALA A 564 14.18 -40.57 -27.57
N GLU A 565 14.45 -39.29 -27.86
CA GLU A 565 15.73 -38.82 -28.35
C GLU A 565 16.85 -38.96 -27.29
N PHE A 566 16.57 -38.62 -26.01
CA PHE A 566 17.54 -38.85 -24.93
C PHE A 566 17.86 -40.34 -24.76
N ALA A 567 16.85 -41.19 -24.89
CA ALA A 567 17.07 -42.66 -24.91
C ALA A 567 17.94 -43.12 -26.07
N ARG A 568 17.79 -42.53 -27.27
CA ARG A 568 18.67 -42.75 -28.42
C ARG A 568 20.10 -42.34 -28.12
N TYR A 569 20.31 -41.12 -27.57
CA TYR A 569 21.62 -40.61 -27.20
C TYR A 569 22.33 -41.50 -26.15
N ALA A 570 21.57 -42.00 -25.16
CA ALA A 570 22.10 -42.92 -24.15
C ALA A 570 22.56 -44.24 -24.73
N LYS A 571 21.92 -44.77 -25.78
CA LYS A 571 22.32 -45.98 -26.51
C LYS A 571 23.53 -45.75 -27.39
N GLU A 572 23.70 -44.60 -27.98
CA GLU A 572 24.85 -44.23 -28.83
C GLU A 572 26.16 -44.04 -28.01
N MET A 573 26.04 -43.82 -26.70
CA MET A 573 27.24 -43.77 -25.84
C MET A 573 27.90 -45.14 -25.75
N GLN A 574 29.08 -45.29 -26.36
CA GLN A 574 29.90 -46.51 -26.20
C GLN A 574 30.31 -46.71 -24.73
N PRO A 575 30.29 -47.91 -24.20
CA PRO A 575 30.88 -48.18 -22.90
C PRO A 575 32.33 -47.71 -22.89
N ALA A 576 32.75 -47.03 -21.82
CA ALA A 576 34.17 -46.68 -21.65
C ALA A 576 34.99 -47.96 -21.77
N PRO A 577 36.14 -47.95 -22.50
CA PRO A 577 36.99 -49.12 -22.58
C PRO A 577 37.37 -49.57 -21.16
N ALA A 578 37.10 -50.83 -20.83
CA ALA A 578 37.49 -51.40 -19.56
C ALA A 578 39.02 -51.18 -19.38
N GLN A 579 39.37 -50.41 -18.34
CA GLN A 579 40.75 -50.31 -17.96
C GLN A 579 41.21 -51.73 -17.51
N VAL A 580 42.08 -52.35 -18.30
CA VAL A 580 42.74 -53.59 -18.00
C VAL A 580 43.82 -53.36 -16.93
#